data_0b7f3a921d767f15592698b7c0e42bfd
#
_entry.id   0b7f3a921d767f15592698b7c0e42bfd
#
_cell.length_a   1.000
_cell.length_b   1.000
_cell.length_c   1.000
_cell.angle_alpha   90.00
_cell.angle_beta   90.00
_cell.angle_gamma   90.00
#
_symmetry.space_group_name_H-M   'P 1'
#
loop_
_entity.id
_entity.type
_entity.pdbx_description
1 polymer ?
#
loop_
_entity_poly.entity_id
_entity_poly.type
_entity_poly.pdbx_seq_one_letter_code
_entity_poly.pdbx_strand_id
1 'polypeptide(L)'
;GFYCLRLFAQLSWYFRREWRRYLGAIALLVIIAVLQLIPPKVVGIVVDGVTQQHYTAEKVWMWIGALVLIAVMVYLLRYVWRVLLFGASYQLAVELREDFYRQLSRQHPAFYLRHRTGDLIARATNDVDRVVFAAGEGVLTLVDSLVMGCAVLIVMSTQISWQLTLLALLPMPLMALAIKRNGDALHERFRVAQAAFSSLNDRTQESLTSIRMIKAFGLEDRQSAQFAADA
;
A
#
# COMPACT_ATOMS: atom_id res chain seq x y z
N GLY A 1 -7.30 -8.16 9.27
CA GLY A 1 -7.55 -9.12 8.17
C GLY A 1 -9.04 -9.32 7.86
N PHE A 2 -9.89 -9.56 8.86
CA PHE A 2 -11.33 -9.83 8.67
C PHE A 2 -12.11 -8.63 8.09
N TYR A 3 -11.76 -7.43 8.49
CA TYR A 3 -12.42 -6.21 7.99
C TYR A 3 -12.13 -5.94 6.51
N CYS A 4 -10.92 -6.22 6.03
CA CYS A 4 -10.59 -6.10 4.62
C CYS A 4 -11.38 -7.06 3.73
N LEU A 5 -11.54 -8.31 4.15
CA LEU A 5 -12.33 -9.31 3.41
C LEU A 5 -13.80 -8.90 3.30
N ARG A 6 -14.36 -8.35 4.37
CA ARG A 6 -15.73 -7.82 4.35
C ARG A 6 -15.90 -6.64 3.41
N LEU A 7 -14.92 -5.75 3.39
CA LEU A 7 -14.89 -4.60 2.48
C LEU A 7 -14.87 -5.05 1.02
N PHE A 8 -14.04 -6.03 0.67
CA PHE A 8 -13.96 -6.60 -0.67
C PHE A 8 -15.27 -7.30 -1.07
N ALA A 9 -15.90 -8.00 -0.15
CA ALA A 9 -17.21 -8.60 -0.41
C ALA A 9 -18.29 -7.56 -0.71
N GLN A 10 -18.27 -6.43 -0.01
CA GLN A 10 -19.18 -5.31 -0.26
C GLN A 10 -18.90 -4.58 -1.58
N LEU A 11 -17.66 -4.57 -2.02
CA LEU A 11 -17.24 -3.97 -3.29
C LEU A 11 -17.29 -4.96 -4.47
N SER A 12 -17.84 -6.17 -4.28
CA SER A 12 -17.91 -7.20 -5.32
C SER A 12 -18.61 -6.71 -6.60
N TRP A 13 -19.59 -5.84 -6.49
CA TRP A 13 -20.28 -5.23 -7.63
C TRP A 13 -19.34 -4.38 -8.50
N TYR A 14 -18.44 -3.63 -7.88
CA TYR A 14 -17.44 -2.83 -8.58
C TYR A 14 -16.43 -3.72 -9.30
N PHE A 15 -15.91 -4.74 -8.64
CA PHE A 15 -14.97 -5.69 -9.24
C PHE A 15 -15.61 -6.46 -10.41
N ARG A 16 -16.86 -6.85 -10.28
CA ARG A 16 -17.61 -7.50 -11.37
C ARG A 16 -17.82 -6.58 -12.58
N ARG A 17 -18.06 -5.29 -12.34
CA ARG A 17 -18.25 -4.33 -13.41
C ARG A 17 -16.96 -3.98 -14.13
N GLU A 18 -15.87 -3.82 -13.38
CA GLU A 18 -14.56 -3.42 -13.88
C GLU A 18 -13.59 -4.60 -14.04
N TRP A 19 -14.10 -5.83 -14.14
CA TRP A 19 -13.28 -7.03 -14.24
C TRP A 19 -12.29 -6.99 -15.41
N ARG A 20 -12.66 -6.36 -16.53
CA ARG A 20 -11.77 -6.20 -17.68
C ARG A 20 -10.55 -5.36 -17.39
N ARG A 21 -10.71 -4.28 -16.63
CA ARG A 21 -9.59 -3.43 -16.19
C ARG A 21 -8.64 -4.18 -15.28
N TYR A 22 -9.18 -4.90 -14.31
CA TYR A 22 -8.36 -5.70 -13.39
C TYR A 22 -7.64 -6.83 -14.11
N LEU A 23 -8.29 -7.53 -15.04
CA LEU A 23 -7.65 -8.53 -15.88
C LEU A 23 -6.54 -7.94 -16.75
N GLY A 24 -6.78 -6.79 -17.36
CA GLY A 24 -5.77 -6.08 -18.14
C GLY A 24 -4.57 -5.67 -17.29
N ALA A 25 -4.81 -5.17 -16.09
CA ALA A 25 -3.75 -4.82 -15.14
C ALA A 25 -2.94 -6.05 -14.69
N ILE A 26 -3.62 -7.16 -14.39
CA ILE A 26 -2.97 -8.42 -14.01
C ILE A 26 -2.15 -8.98 -15.17
N ALA A 27 -2.66 -8.94 -16.39
CA ALA A 27 -1.92 -9.35 -17.58
C ALA A 27 -0.66 -8.50 -17.79
N LEU A 28 -0.75 -7.19 -17.61
CA LEU A 28 0.40 -6.29 -17.63
C LEU A 28 1.43 -6.65 -16.55
N LEU A 29 0.99 -6.95 -15.33
CA LEU A 29 1.87 -7.35 -14.24
C LEU A 29 2.58 -8.68 -14.54
N VAL A 30 1.89 -9.63 -15.14
CA VAL A 30 2.51 -10.91 -15.57
C VAL A 30 3.57 -10.66 -16.64
N ILE A 31 3.30 -9.83 -17.62
CA ILE A 31 4.27 -9.46 -18.67
C ILE A 31 5.48 -8.75 -18.05
N ILE A 32 5.26 -7.82 -17.15
CA ILE A 32 6.34 -7.13 -16.43
C ILE A 32 7.18 -8.11 -15.62
N ALA A 33 6.55 -9.04 -14.91
CA ALA A 33 7.25 -10.06 -14.13
C ALA A 33 8.13 -10.95 -15.01
N VAL A 34 7.63 -11.40 -16.15
CA VAL A 34 8.41 -12.20 -17.11
C VAL A 34 9.59 -11.39 -17.64
N LEU A 35 9.38 -10.14 -18.03
CA LEU A 35 10.44 -9.27 -18.52
C LEU A 35 11.52 -8.98 -17.46
N GLN A 36 11.14 -8.85 -16.20
CA GLN A 36 12.08 -8.63 -15.10
C GLN A 36 12.91 -9.86 -14.74
N LEU A 37 12.46 -11.05 -15.10
CA LEU A 37 13.21 -12.30 -14.87
C LEU A 37 14.22 -12.59 -15.97
N ILE A 38 14.11 -11.95 -17.14
CA ILE A 38 15.04 -12.13 -18.28
C ILE A 38 16.43 -11.54 -17.99
N PRO A 39 16.60 -10.34 -17.42
CA PRO A 39 17.93 -9.76 -17.18
C PRO A 39 18.90 -10.63 -16.39
N PRO A 40 18.53 -11.26 -15.27
CA PRO A 40 19.43 -12.17 -14.55
C PRO A 40 19.92 -13.34 -15.39
N LYS A 41 19.06 -13.91 -16.21
CA LYS A 41 19.42 -15.01 -17.12
C LYS A 41 20.38 -14.55 -18.22
N VAL A 42 20.13 -13.37 -18.80
CA VAL A 42 20.99 -12.78 -19.82
C VAL A 42 22.38 -12.47 -19.24
N VAL A 43 22.45 -11.92 -18.04
CA VAL A 43 23.73 -11.67 -17.35
C VAL A 43 24.50 -12.98 -17.16
N GLY A 44 23.83 -14.05 -16.74
CA GLY A 44 24.44 -15.37 -16.61
C GLY A 44 24.99 -15.89 -17.94
N ILE A 45 24.23 -15.78 -19.02
CA ILE A 45 24.65 -16.20 -20.36
C ILE A 45 25.87 -15.39 -20.83
N VAL A 46 25.87 -14.08 -20.64
CA VAL A 46 26.98 -13.19 -21.03
C VAL A 46 28.23 -13.52 -20.23
N VAL A 47 28.13 -13.70 -18.93
CA VAL A 47 29.24 -14.05 -18.05
C VAL A 47 29.86 -15.39 -18.48
N ASP A 48 29.04 -16.40 -18.72
CA ASP A 48 29.50 -17.71 -19.18
C ASP A 48 30.18 -17.62 -20.56
N GLY A 49 29.61 -16.86 -21.47
CA GLY A 49 30.18 -16.65 -22.80
C GLY A 49 31.53 -15.91 -22.76
N VAL A 50 31.67 -14.89 -21.92
CA VAL A 50 32.92 -14.17 -21.74
C VAL A 50 33.98 -15.02 -21.04
N THR A 51 33.59 -15.78 -20.01
CA THR A 51 34.49 -16.67 -19.27
C THR A 51 35.03 -17.80 -20.15
N GLN A 52 34.22 -18.31 -21.05
CA GLN A 52 34.60 -19.35 -22.00
C GLN A 52 35.27 -18.82 -23.28
N GLN A 53 35.44 -17.50 -23.37
CA GLN A 53 36.01 -16.78 -24.53
C GLN A 53 35.30 -17.03 -25.87
N HIS A 54 34.02 -17.37 -25.81
CA HIS A 54 33.20 -17.59 -27.01
C HIS A 54 32.59 -16.33 -27.59
N TYR A 55 32.55 -15.23 -26.81
CA TYR A 55 31.89 -13.99 -27.22
C TYR A 55 32.90 -12.92 -27.64
N THR A 56 32.61 -12.30 -28.79
CA THR A 56 33.31 -11.10 -29.25
C THR A 56 32.70 -9.86 -28.59
N ALA A 57 33.41 -8.71 -28.68
CA ALA A 57 32.90 -7.44 -28.17
C ALA A 57 31.55 -7.05 -28.80
N GLU A 58 31.28 -7.37 -30.03
CA GLU A 58 30.00 -7.10 -30.71
C GLU A 58 28.84 -7.85 -30.08
N LYS A 59 29.02 -9.10 -29.73
CA LYS A 59 27.99 -9.91 -29.04
C LYS A 59 27.68 -9.37 -27.64
N VAL A 60 28.69 -8.94 -26.92
CA VAL A 60 28.51 -8.32 -25.61
C VAL A 60 27.70 -7.01 -25.72
N TRP A 61 28.02 -6.19 -26.68
CA TRP A 61 27.26 -4.96 -26.96
C TRP A 61 25.82 -5.24 -27.39
N MET A 62 25.59 -6.28 -28.16
CA MET A 62 24.24 -6.71 -28.53
C MET A 62 23.42 -7.10 -27.29
N TRP A 63 24.00 -7.86 -26.37
CA TRP A 63 23.33 -8.24 -25.13
C TRP A 63 23.06 -7.04 -24.20
N ILE A 64 23.98 -6.10 -24.12
CA ILE A 64 23.78 -4.84 -23.38
C ILE A 64 22.64 -4.04 -24.00
N GLY A 65 22.57 -3.95 -25.32
CA GLY A 65 21.47 -3.31 -26.02
C GLY A 65 20.12 -3.97 -25.74
N ALA A 66 20.10 -5.31 -25.70
CA ALA A 66 18.90 -6.08 -25.33
C ALA A 66 18.47 -5.79 -23.89
N LEU A 67 19.39 -5.72 -22.94
CA LEU A 67 19.09 -5.37 -21.54
C LEU A 67 18.52 -3.96 -21.42
N VAL A 68 19.09 -2.99 -22.13
CA VAL A 68 18.58 -1.62 -22.15
C VAL A 68 17.17 -1.57 -22.72
N LEU A 69 16.93 -2.29 -23.82
CA LEU A 69 15.59 -2.39 -24.42
C LEU A 69 14.57 -2.98 -23.44
N ILE A 70 14.92 -4.04 -22.75
CA ILE A 70 14.06 -4.67 -21.73
C ILE A 70 13.77 -3.68 -20.60
N ALA A 71 14.77 -2.94 -20.12
CA ALA A 71 14.60 -1.94 -19.08
C ALA A 71 13.64 -0.83 -19.51
N VAL A 72 13.76 -0.33 -20.72
CA VAL A 72 12.85 0.68 -21.29
C VAL A 72 11.44 0.12 -21.42
N MET A 73 11.28 -1.10 -21.90
CA MET A 73 9.96 -1.74 -22.01
C MET A 73 9.30 -1.93 -20.64
N VAL A 74 10.03 -2.37 -19.64
CA VAL A 74 9.54 -2.50 -18.27
C VAL A 74 9.10 -1.15 -17.73
N TYR A 75 9.88 -0.12 -17.95
CA TYR A 75 9.54 1.25 -17.53
C TYR A 75 8.23 1.73 -18.16
N LEU A 76 8.08 1.56 -19.47
CA LEU A 76 6.88 1.96 -20.21
C LEU A 76 5.65 1.18 -19.76
N LEU A 77 5.79 -0.14 -19.57
CA LEU A 77 4.70 -0.99 -19.09
C LEU A 77 4.28 -0.63 -17.66
N ARG A 78 5.22 -0.32 -16.78
CA ARG A 78 4.91 0.16 -15.44
C ARG A 78 4.22 1.50 -15.44
N TYR A 79 4.58 2.37 -16.36
CA TYR A 79 3.89 3.64 -16.54
C TYR A 79 2.43 3.44 -16.97
N VAL A 80 2.19 2.58 -17.97
CA VAL A 80 0.84 2.23 -18.42
C VAL A 80 0.02 1.60 -17.29
N TRP A 81 0.61 0.68 -16.54
CA TRP A 81 -0.02 0.05 -15.40
C TRP A 81 -0.43 1.08 -14.33
N ARG A 82 0.45 2.02 -14.04
CA ARG A 82 0.18 3.08 -13.06
C ARG A 82 -0.96 4.00 -13.51
N VAL A 83 -0.99 4.36 -14.79
CA VAL A 83 -2.08 5.17 -15.35
C VAL A 83 -3.42 4.43 -15.26
N LEU A 84 -3.45 3.14 -15.59
CA LEU A 84 -4.64 2.33 -15.44
C LEU A 84 -5.10 2.23 -13.99
N LEU A 85 -4.18 2.05 -13.06
CA LEU A 85 -4.45 1.99 -11.63
C LEU A 85 -5.09 3.30 -11.12
N PHE A 86 -4.48 4.44 -11.42
CA PHE A 86 -5.01 5.73 -11.01
C PHE A 86 -6.36 6.02 -11.65
N GLY A 87 -6.54 5.70 -12.93
CA GLY A 87 -7.84 5.87 -13.61
C GLY A 87 -8.95 5.06 -12.96
N ALA A 88 -8.68 3.80 -12.61
CA ALA A 88 -9.64 2.95 -11.90
C ALA A 88 -9.97 3.49 -10.51
N SER A 89 -8.96 3.94 -9.76
CA SER A 89 -9.14 4.52 -8.42
C SER A 89 -9.95 5.82 -8.46
N TYR A 90 -9.69 6.71 -9.41
CA TYR A 90 -10.47 7.94 -9.60
C TYR A 90 -11.93 7.65 -9.91
N GLN A 91 -12.20 6.70 -10.79
CA GLN A 91 -13.56 6.34 -11.17
C GLN A 91 -14.33 5.77 -9.97
N LEU A 92 -13.70 4.90 -9.18
CA LEU A 92 -14.28 4.38 -7.96
C LEU A 92 -14.57 5.49 -6.95
N ALA A 93 -13.67 6.45 -6.78
CA ALA A 93 -13.86 7.58 -5.90
C ALA A 93 -15.09 8.42 -6.28
N VAL A 94 -15.23 8.74 -7.58
CA VAL A 94 -16.36 9.50 -8.10
C VAL A 94 -17.68 8.75 -7.85
N GLU A 95 -17.72 7.46 -8.15
CA GLU A 95 -18.93 6.64 -7.98
C GLU A 95 -19.33 6.49 -6.51
N LEU A 96 -18.38 6.26 -5.61
CA LEU A 96 -18.67 6.14 -4.18
C LEU A 96 -19.18 7.46 -3.60
N ARG A 97 -18.60 8.60 -3.99
CA ARG A 97 -19.07 9.92 -3.55
C ARG A 97 -20.44 10.24 -4.09
N GLU A 98 -20.71 9.91 -5.34
CA GLU A 98 -22.02 10.08 -5.96
C GLU A 98 -23.09 9.23 -5.27
N ASP A 99 -22.81 7.97 -4.99
CA ASP A 99 -23.71 7.07 -4.25
C ASP A 99 -23.93 7.55 -2.82
N PHE A 100 -22.90 8.02 -2.15
CA PHE A 100 -23.01 8.58 -0.80
C PHE A 100 -23.90 9.82 -0.77
N TYR A 101 -23.70 10.73 -1.72
CA TYR A 101 -24.54 11.92 -1.85
C TYR A 101 -26.00 11.56 -2.17
N ARG A 102 -26.21 10.59 -3.04
CA ARG A 102 -27.56 10.09 -3.40
C ARG A 102 -28.26 9.49 -2.18
N GLN A 103 -27.56 8.71 -1.37
CA GLN A 103 -28.10 8.17 -0.13
C GLN A 103 -28.41 9.25 0.89
N LEU A 104 -27.56 10.27 1.04
CA LEU A 104 -27.81 11.41 1.90
C LEU A 104 -29.04 12.21 1.47
N SER A 105 -29.24 12.45 0.17
CA SER A 105 -30.37 13.20 -0.35
C SER A 105 -31.72 12.49 -0.13
N ARG A 106 -31.71 11.18 0.11
CA ARG A 106 -32.91 10.37 0.39
C ARG A 106 -33.22 10.22 1.88
N GLN A 107 -32.37 10.71 2.75
CA GLN A 107 -32.56 10.60 4.20
C GLN A 107 -33.59 11.61 4.71
N HIS A 108 -34.35 11.21 5.74
CA HIS A 108 -35.31 12.08 6.41
C HIS A 108 -34.61 13.18 7.22
N PRO A 109 -35.26 14.31 7.47
CA PRO A 109 -34.69 15.39 8.28
C PRO A 109 -34.20 14.93 9.67
N ALA A 110 -34.83 13.94 10.27
CA ALA A 110 -34.41 13.36 11.54
C ALA A 110 -32.98 12.77 11.51
N PHE A 111 -32.54 12.26 10.35
CA PHE A 111 -31.18 11.76 10.17
C PHE A 111 -30.15 12.88 10.34
N TYR A 112 -30.41 14.05 9.78
CA TYR A 112 -29.51 15.21 9.87
C TYR A 112 -29.45 15.81 11.29
N LEU A 113 -30.47 15.61 12.10
CA LEU A 113 -30.45 15.97 13.52
C LEU A 113 -29.56 15.06 14.35
N ARG A 114 -29.41 13.80 13.95
CA ARG A 114 -28.55 12.81 14.61
C ARG A 114 -27.09 12.84 14.19
N HIS A 115 -26.82 13.29 12.99
CA HIS A 115 -25.50 13.30 12.39
C HIS A 115 -25.07 14.73 12.03
N ARG A 116 -23.86 15.07 12.43
CA ARG A 116 -23.30 16.39 12.11
C ARG A 116 -22.89 16.44 10.65
N THR A 117 -23.14 17.57 9.98
CA THR A 117 -22.73 17.80 8.60
C THR A 117 -21.23 17.65 8.40
N GLY A 118 -20.42 18.16 9.35
CA GLY A 118 -18.97 17.99 9.30
C GLY A 118 -18.50 16.55 9.36
N ASP A 119 -19.15 15.70 10.16
CA ASP A 119 -18.86 14.26 10.21
C ASP A 119 -19.20 13.56 8.90
N LEU A 120 -20.34 13.91 8.27
CA LEU A 120 -20.74 13.36 6.97
C LEU A 120 -19.77 13.78 5.86
N ILE A 121 -19.30 15.03 5.85
CA ILE A 121 -18.28 15.49 4.90
C ILE A 121 -16.95 14.77 5.11
N ALA A 122 -16.53 14.59 6.37
CA ALA A 122 -15.32 13.87 6.71
C ALA A 122 -15.37 12.41 6.23
N ARG A 123 -16.50 11.73 6.35
CA ARG A 123 -16.71 10.38 5.82
C ARG A 123 -16.66 10.34 4.31
N ALA A 124 -17.28 11.33 3.64
CA ALA A 124 -17.26 11.42 2.18
C ALA A 124 -15.87 11.67 1.60
N THR A 125 -14.98 12.32 2.34
CA THR A 125 -13.60 12.57 1.91
C THR A 125 -12.63 11.51 2.39
N ASN A 126 -12.50 11.33 3.69
CA ASN A 126 -11.45 10.49 4.30
C ASN A 126 -11.75 8.99 4.16
N ASP A 127 -12.96 8.56 4.49
CA ASP A 127 -13.31 7.14 4.46
C ASP A 127 -13.42 6.62 3.03
N VAL A 128 -13.95 7.43 2.11
CA VAL A 128 -14.00 7.09 0.69
C VAL A 128 -12.59 6.98 0.11
N ASP A 129 -11.68 7.88 0.45
CA ASP A 129 -10.28 7.83 0.00
C ASP A 129 -9.58 6.56 0.49
N ARG A 130 -9.82 6.14 1.72
CA ARG A 130 -9.27 4.88 2.26
C ARG A 130 -9.80 3.65 1.52
N VAL A 131 -11.10 3.61 1.23
CA VAL A 131 -11.72 2.52 0.47
C VAL A 131 -11.17 2.47 -0.95
N VAL A 132 -11.04 3.61 -1.60
CA VAL A 132 -10.48 3.73 -2.96
C VAL A 132 -9.03 3.26 -2.99
N PHE A 133 -8.22 3.67 -2.02
CA PHE A 133 -6.85 3.21 -1.90
C PHE A 133 -6.78 1.69 -1.74
N ALA A 134 -7.59 1.11 -0.86
CA ALA A 134 -7.60 -0.34 -0.63
C ALA A 134 -8.07 -1.12 -1.86
N ALA A 135 -9.12 -0.67 -2.54
CA ALA A 135 -9.70 -1.37 -3.68
C ALA A 135 -8.89 -1.21 -4.98
N GLY A 136 -8.25 -0.06 -5.17
CA GLY A 136 -7.42 0.20 -6.35
C GLY A 136 -5.96 -0.21 -6.11
N GLU A 137 -5.22 0.66 -5.48
CA GLU A 137 -3.77 0.52 -5.30
C GLU A 137 -3.40 -0.67 -4.40
N GLY A 138 -4.10 -0.87 -3.29
CA GLY A 138 -3.80 -1.95 -2.35
C GLY A 138 -3.95 -3.33 -2.96
N VAL A 139 -5.03 -3.59 -3.69
CA VAL A 139 -5.28 -4.88 -4.35
C VAL A 139 -4.26 -5.14 -5.45
N LEU A 140 -4.01 -4.17 -6.32
CA LEU A 140 -3.08 -4.35 -7.43
C LEU A 140 -1.63 -4.46 -6.97
N THR A 141 -1.24 -3.75 -5.91
CA THR A 141 0.08 -3.91 -5.29
C THR A 141 0.25 -5.30 -4.68
N LEU A 142 -0.77 -5.81 -4.01
CA LEU A 142 -0.76 -7.18 -3.48
C LEU A 142 -0.64 -8.21 -4.60
N VAL A 143 -1.39 -8.05 -5.68
CA VAL A 143 -1.34 -8.92 -6.85
C VAL A 143 0.03 -8.86 -7.53
N ASP A 144 0.62 -7.67 -7.68
CA ASP A 144 1.98 -7.49 -8.20
C ASP A 144 3.00 -8.28 -7.37
N SER A 145 2.96 -8.15 -6.06
CA SER A 145 3.85 -8.89 -5.16
C SER A 145 3.68 -10.41 -5.26
N LEU A 146 2.45 -10.88 -5.32
CA LEU A 146 2.14 -12.30 -5.46
C LEU A 146 2.58 -12.85 -6.82
N VAL A 147 2.31 -12.14 -7.91
CA VAL A 147 2.71 -12.54 -9.26
C VAL A 147 4.23 -12.62 -9.37
N MET A 148 4.93 -11.60 -8.89
CA MET A 148 6.40 -11.57 -8.93
C MET A 148 7.00 -12.66 -8.04
N GLY A 149 6.48 -12.86 -6.83
CA GLY A 149 6.91 -13.91 -5.93
C GLY A 149 6.72 -15.30 -6.52
N CYS A 150 5.55 -15.59 -7.09
CA CYS A 150 5.28 -16.87 -7.77
C CYS A 150 6.18 -17.06 -8.98
N ALA A 151 6.38 -16.03 -9.80
CA ALA A 151 7.25 -16.10 -10.97
C ALA A 151 8.70 -16.41 -10.59
N VAL A 152 9.23 -15.76 -9.56
CA VAL A 152 10.58 -16.02 -9.03
C VAL A 152 10.70 -17.46 -8.51
N LEU A 153 9.71 -17.93 -7.74
CA LEU A 153 9.72 -19.29 -7.20
C LEU A 153 9.67 -20.35 -8.32
N ILE A 154 8.84 -20.13 -9.33
CA ILE A 154 8.75 -21.05 -10.49
C ILE A 154 10.09 -21.11 -11.23
N VAL A 155 10.71 -19.97 -11.50
CA VAL A 155 12.00 -19.90 -12.20
C VAL A 155 13.11 -20.54 -11.34
N MET A 156 13.16 -20.28 -10.05
CA MET A 156 14.14 -20.91 -9.16
C MET A 156 13.97 -22.43 -9.12
N SER A 157 12.75 -22.92 -9.02
CA SER A 157 12.46 -24.36 -8.93
C SER A 157 12.79 -25.09 -10.22
N THR A 158 12.53 -24.49 -11.39
CA THR A 158 12.67 -25.15 -12.69
C THR A 158 14.05 -24.93 -13.32
N GLN A 159 14.63 -23.74 -13.17
CA GLN A 159 15.87 -23.33 -13.87
C GLN A 159 17.13 -23.49 -13.01
N ILE A 160 17.01 -23.41 -11.70
CA ILE A 160 18.16 -23.49 -10.80
C ILE A 160 18.13 -24.80 -10.03
N SER A 161 17.35 -24.90 -8.97
CA SER A 161 17.20 -26.11 -8.15
C SER A 161 15.98 -25.99 -7.25
N TRP A 162 15.15 -27.02 -7.21
CA TRP A 162 14.02 -27.08 -6.29
C TRP A 162 14.48 -27.22 -4.82
N GLN A 163 15.60 -27.89 -4.59
CA GLN A 163 16.19 -28.05 -3.24
C GLN A 163 16.67 -26.71 -2.69
N LEU A 164 17.33 -25.92 -3.52
CA LEU A 164 17.77 -24.57 -3.16
C LEU A 164 16.59 -23.63 -2.89
N THR A 165 15.52 -23.77 -3.66
CA THR A 165 14.27 -23.02 -3.46
C THR A 165 13.64 -23.35 -2.11
N LEU A 166 13.55 -24.63 -1.74
CA LEU A 166 13.05 -25.04 -0.43
C LEU A 166 13.93 -24.51 0.72
N LEU A 167 15.25 -24.59 0.54
CA LEU A 167 16.18 -24.06 1.53
C LEU A 167 16.04 -22.52 1.70
N ALA A 168 15.85 -21.80 0.60
CA ALA A 168 15.62 -20.35 0.61
C ALA A 168 14.29 -19.96 1.25
N LEU A 169 13.26 -20.81 1.11
CA LEU A 169 11.94 -20.59 1.72
C LEU A 169 11.89 -20.93 3.21
N LEU A 170 12.81 -21.74 3.70
CA LEU A 170 12.82 -22.21 5.09
C LEU A 170 12.84 -21.06 6.13
N PRO A 171 13.63 -19.98 5.98
CA PRO A 171 13.62 -18.86 6.92
C PRO A 171 12.39 -17.96 6.81
N MET A 172 11.63 -18.01 5.73
CA MET A 172 10.50 -17.10 5.50
C MET A 172 9.36 -17.21 6.52
N PRO A 173 8.90 -18.42 6.93
CA PRO A 173 7.91 -18.53 8.00
C PRO A 173 8.39 -17.94 9.33
N LEU A 174 9.67 -18.10 9.66
CA LEU A 174 10.29 -17.51 10.84
C LEU A 174 10.33 -15.97 10.76
N MET A 175 10.68 -15.43 9.60
CA MET A 175 10.62 -13.99 9.34
C MET A 175 9.20 -13.46 9.45
N ALA A 176 8.22 -14.13 8.85
CA ALA A 176 6.82 -13.74 8.92
C ALA A 176 6.31 -13.71 10.36
N LEU A 177 6.66 -14.71 11.17
CA LEU A 177 6.31 -14.77 12.58
C LEU A 177 6.99 -13.65 13.38
N ALA A 178 8.27 -13.37 13.12
CA ALA A 178 8.99 -12.31 13.77
C ALA A 178 8.42 -10.92 13.42
N ILE A 179 8.09 -10.69 12.16
CA ILE A 179 7.48 -9.44 11.68
C ILE A 179 6.09 -9.26 12.35
N LYS A 180 5.29 -10.30 12.41
CA LYS A 180 3.98 -10.26 13.08
C LYS A 180 4.13 -9.90 14.55
N ARG A 181 5.04 -10.56 15.26
CA ARG A 181 5.29 -10.34 16.69
C ARG A 181 5.78 -8.92 16.98
N ASN A 182 6.75 -8.45 16.18
CA ASN A 182 7.28 -7.09 16.30
C ASN A 182 6.24 -6.05 15.89
N GLY A 183 5.42 -6.34 14.87
CA GLY A 183 4.32 -5.47 14.44
C GLY A 183 3.26 -5.30 15.52
N ASP A 184 2.85 -6.37 16.18
CA ASP A 184 1.89 -6.32 17.28
C ASP A 184 2.44 -5.52 18.47
N ALA A 185 3.70 -5.75 18.85
CA ALA A 185 4.37 -5.00 19.91
C ALA A 185 4.51 -3.52 19.57
N LEU A 186 4.88 -3.20 18.32
CA LEU A 186 5.01 -1.82 17.83
C LEU A 186 3.65 -1.12 17.81
N HIS A 187 2.61 -1.81 17.36
CA HIS A 187 1.25 -1.30 17.33
C HIS A 187 0.75 -0.94 18.74
N GLU A 188 0.97 -1.83 19.72
CA GLU A 188 0.61 -1.57 21.11
C GLU A 188 1.37 -0.38 21.70
N ARG A 189 2.67 -0.31 21.49
CA ARG A 189 3.49 0.84 21.91
C ARG A 189 3.05 2.15 21.25
N PHE A 190 2.74 2.10 19.96
CA PHE A 190 2.23 3.24 19.22
C PHE A 190 0.89 3.72 19.76
N ARG A 191 -0.01 2.79 20.09
CA ARG A 191 -1.30 3.09 20.70
C ARG A 191 -1.14 3.80 22.04
N VAL A 192 -0.23 3.34 22.89
CA VAL A 192 0.08 3.97 24.18
C VAL A 192 0.65 5.38 23.99
N ALA A 193 1.59 5.54 23.06
CA ALA A 193 2.16 6.84 22.72
C ALA A 193 1.11 7.81 22.17
N GLN A 194 0.21 7.33 21.32
CA GLN A 194 -0.88 8.13 20.76
C GLN A 194 -1.87 8.59 21.84
N ALA A 195 -2.20 7.71 22.79
CA ALA A 195 -3.06 8.04 23.91
C ALA A 195 -2.42 9.11 24.80
N ALA A 196 -1.12 9.00 25.09
CA ALA A 196 -0.36 9.99 25.84
C ALA A 196 -0.31 11.35 25.13
N PHE A 197 -0.08 11.34 23.82
CA PHE A 197 -0.08 12.55 22.98
C PHE A 197 -1.46 13.24 22.96
N SER A 198 -2.52 12.47 22.84
CA SER A 198 -3.89 12.97 22.88
C SER A 198 -4.21 13.63 24.23
N SER A 199 -3.81 13.00 25.34
CA SER A 199 -3.95 13.55 26.69
C SER A 199 -3.18 14.86 26.88
N LEU A 200 -1.96 14.92 26.33
CA LEU A 200 -1.13 16.13 26.35
C LEU A 200 -1.78 17.27 25.55
N ASN A 201 -2.34 16.98 24.37
CA ASN A 201 -3.07 17.95 23.56
C ASN A 201 -4.32 18.47 24.26
N ASP A 202 -5.10 17.60 24.91
CA ASP A 202 -6.29 18.00 25.67
C ASP A 202 -5.93 18.94 26.81
N ARG A 203 -4.86 18.64 27.52
CA ARG A 203 -4.35 19.50 28.60
C ARG A 203 -3.85 20.87 28.10
N THR A 204 -3.15 20.89 26.97
CA THR A 204 -2.69 22.09 26.31
C THR A 204 -3.88 22.97 25.89
N GLN A 205 -4.89 22.33 25.27
CA GLN A 205 -6.11 23.02 24.86
C GLN A 205 -6.86 23.63 26.06
N GLU A 206 -7.00 22.86 27.14
CA GLU A 206 -7.62 23.33 28.37
C GLU A 206 -6.87 24.51 28.97
N SER A 207 -5.54 24.43 29.06
CA SER A 207 -4.69 25.50 29.55
C SER A 207 -4.80 26.78 28.70
N LEU A 208 -4.79 26.63 27.36
CA LEU A 208 -4.93 27.77 26.46
C LEU A 208 -6.33 28.40 26.52
N THR A 209 -7.37 27.58 26.65
CA THR A 209 -8.75 28.07 26.79
C THR A 209 -8.96 28.81 28.10
N SER A 210 -8.30 28.34 29.16
CA SER A 210 -8.40 28.93 30.54
C SER A 210 -7.26 29.86 30.88
N ILE A 211 -6.53 30.37 29.88
CA ILE A 211 -5.30 31.16 30.10
C ILE A 211 -5.54 32.40 30.97
N ARG A 212 -6.68 33.06 30.85
CA ARG A 212 -7.03 34.24 31.68
C ARG A 212 -7.15 33.87 33.15
N MET A 213 -7.75 32.74 33.43
CA MET A 213 -7.92 32.22 34.79
C MET A 213 -6.58 31.81 35.40
N ILE A 214 -5.73 31.10 34.61
CA ILE A 214 -4.39 30.69 35.02
C ILE A 214 -3.55 31.93 35.39
N LYS A 215 -3.56 32.96 34.56
CA LYS A 215 -2.85 34.21 34.82
C LYS A 215 -3.42 34.97 36.00
N ALA A 216 -4.74 35.01 36.15
CA ALA A 216 -5.41 35.70 37.26
C ALA A 216 -5.06 35.08 38.63
N PHE A 217 -4.87 33.79 38.71
CA PHE A 217 -4.54 33.05 39.93
C PHE A 217 -3.05 32.73 40.12
N GLY A 218 -2.20 33.11 39.16
CA GLY A 218 -0.76 32.90 39.23
C GLY A 218 -0.35 31.43 39.21
N LEU A 219 -1.05 30.59 38.41
CA LEU A 219 -0.88 29.14 38.32
C LEU A 219 0.05 28.71 37.18
N GLU A 220 0.78 29.63 36.55
CA GLU A 220 1.64 29.36 35.38
C GLU A 220 2.68 28.27 35.66
N ASP A 221 3.41 28.38 36.74
CA ASP A 221 4.45 27.46 37.15
C ASP A 221 3.88 26.04 37.43
N ARG A 222 2.73 26.01 38.08
CA ARG A 222 2.05 24.73 38.38
C ARG A 222 1.56 24.05 37.12
N GLN A 223 1.00 24.79 36.16
CA GLN A 223 0.56 24.26 34.88
C GLN A 223 1.75 23.79 34.02
N SER A 224 2.84 24.55 34.02
CA SER A 224 4.07 24.15 33.34
C SER A 224 4.68 22.91 33.94
N ALA A 225 4.67 22.75 35.24
CA ALA A 225 5.17 21.53 35.91
C ALA A 225 4.29 20.31 35.59
N GLN A 226 2.98 20.47 35.56
CA GLN A 226 2.06 19.41 35.17
C GLN A 226 2.23 18.99 33.69
N PHE A 227 2.40 19.98 32.82
CA PHE A 227 2.66 19.71 31.41
C PHE A 227 3.96 18.93 31.21
N ALA A 228 5.03 19.35 31.90
CA ALA A 228 6.33 18.66 31.82
C ALA A 228 6.28 17.23 32.37
N ALA A 229 5.41 16.95 33.34
CA ALA A 229 5.22 15.62 33.89
C ALA A 229 4.48 14.68 32.92
N ASP A 230 3.63 15.22 32.05
CA ASP A 230 2.86 14.45 31.06
C ASP A 230 3.60 14.30 29.73
N ALA A 231 4.56 15.17 29.42
CA ALA A 231 5.36 15.15 28.21
C ALA A 231 6.47 14.08 28.26
#